data_4b121e9f58c2783f0bb93fdff87d8ec9
#
_entry.id   4b121e9f58c2783f0bb93fdff87d8ec9
#
_cell.length_a   1.000
_cell.length_b   1.000
_cell.length_c   1.000
_cell.angle_alpha   90.00
_cell.angle_beta   90.00
_cell.angle_gamma   90.00
#
_symmetry.space_group_name_H-M   'P 1'
#
loop_
_entity.id
_entity.type
_entity.pdbx_description
1 polymer ?
#
loop_
_entity_poly.entity_id
_entity_poly.type
_entity_poly.pdbx_seq_one_letter_code
_entity_poly.pdbx_strand_id
1 'polypeptide(L)'
;APRGPGTCQYSGDNRILPCGFFIVDSFSFSGWPVSGSISAISTPLDSSFTTTQRTKTWENVTIKEIGTEIAGRAGIALAWDVEGTPFTIKSVEQSEQTDCEFYMNLCNTYGLAMKVYAQKIVVYDREAYKKKGAAAVLSPSSMKSWSWQQDQAGTYTGGEFTYTSPATEKEIKVTVGKGSRILKQSGKADSKADAERKIKAA
;
A
#
# COMPACT_ATOMS: atom_id res chain seq x y z
N ALA A 1 -14.25 8.74 18.85
CA ALA A 1 -13.69 7.46 19.26
C ALA A 1 -12.53 7.66 20.24
N PRO A 2 -12.34 6.78 21.25
CA PRO A 2 -11.23 6.87 22.18
C PRO A 2 -9.90 6.74 21.41
N ARG A 3 -8.88 7.50 21.84
CA ARG A 3 -7.57 7.58 21.21
C ARG A 3 -6.51 7.29 22.24
N GLY A 4 -5.42 6.66 21.82
CA GLY A 4 -4.26 6.46 22.66
C GLY A 4 -2.99 6.17 21.87
N PRO A 5 -1.80 6.46 22.46
CA PRO A 5 -0.54 6.01 21.90
C PRO A 5 -0.46 4.48 22.02
N GLY A 6 -0.13 3.82 20.93
CA GLY A 6 0.25 2.40 20.95
C GLY A 6 1.72 2.27 21.30
N THR A 7 2.03 1.47 22.30
CA THR A 7 3.41 1.16 22.69
C THR A 7 3.57 -0.35 22.81
N CYS A 8 4.72 -0.86 22.36
CA CYS A 8 5.15 -2.22 22.62
C CYS A 8 6.35 -2.21 23.56
N GLN A 9 6.28 -2.98 24.64
CA GLN A 9 7.39 -3.19 25.53
C GLN A 9 8.04 -4.54 25.22
N TYR A 10 9.33 -4.55 25.00
CA TYR A 10 10.08 -5.77 24.76
C TYR A 10 10.35 -6.46 26.12
N SER A 11 10.02 -7.76 26.20
CA SER A 11 10.24 -8.54 27.43
C SER A 11 11.74 -8.60 27.77
N GLY A 12 12.10 -8.12 28.96
CA GLY A 12 13.49 -8.06 29.44
C GLY A 12 14.25 -6.78 29.11
N ASP A 13 13.62 -5.82 28.47
CA ASP A 13 14.21 -4.52 28.16
C ASP A 13 13.21 -3.40 28.50
N ASN A 14 13.70 -2.36 29.17
CA ASN A 14 12.87 -1.18 29.48
C ASN A 14 12.62 -0.26 28.28
N ARG A 15 13.06 -0.65 27.08
CA ARG A 15 12.82 0.13 25.86
C ARG A 15 11.37 -0.01 25.42
N ILE A 16 10.74 1.12 25.17
CA ILE A 16 9.38 1.23 24.65
C ILE A 16 9.48 1.57 23.17
N LEU A 17 8.92 0.74 22.32
CA LEU A 17 8.74 1.04 20.90
C LEU A 17 7.46 1.88 20.73
N PRO A 18 7.55 3.16 20.32
CA PRO A 18 6.37 3.94 19.99
C PRO A 18 5.79 3.42 18.66
N CYS A 19 4.58 2.86 18.73
CA CYS A 19 3.89 2.32 17.56
C CYS A 19 2.98 3.34 16.86
N GLY A 20 2.95 4.60 17.35
CA GLY A 20 2.10 5.65 16.81
C GLY A 20 0.75 5.77 17.53
N PHE A 21 -0.17 6.49 16.89
CA PHE A 21 -1.53 6.69 17.40
C PHE A 21 -2.52 5.78 16.69
N PHE A 22 -3.47 5.25 17.47
CA PHE A 22 -4.50 4.35 16.96
C PHE A 22 -5.87 4.85 17.38
N ILE A 23 -6.86 4.59 16.54
CA ILE A 23 -8.27 4.79 16.86
C ILE A 23 -8.84 3.42 17.22
N VAL A 24 -9.51 3.33 18.37
CA VAL A 24 -10.15 2.08 18.80
C VAL A 24 -11.30 1.77 17.84
N ASP A 25 -11.21 0.59 17.25
CA ASP A 25 -12.18 0.06 16.29
C ASP A 25 -13.22 -0.83 17.00
N SER A 26 -12.73 -1.77 17.82
CA SER A 26 -13.63 -2.66 18.55
C SER A 26 -13.04 -3.08 19.90
N PHE A 27 -13.93 -3.51 20.79
CA PHE A 27 -13.55 -4.18 22.03
C PHE A 27 -14.48 -5.39 22.25
N SER A 28 -13.93 -6.44 22.81
CA SER A 28 -14.66 -7.65 23.13
C SER A 28 -14.28 -8.17 24.50
N PHE A 29 -15.24 -8.82 25.16
CA PHE A 29 -15.02 -9.50 26.42
C PHE A 29 -15.49 -10.94 26.31
N SER A 30 -14.77 -11.86 26.96
CA SER A 30 -15.16 -13.26 27.09
C SER A 30 -15.08 -13.70 28.54
N GLY A 31 -15.92 -14.65 28.90
CA GLY A 31 -16.07 -15.12 30.32
C GLY A 31 -15.13 -16.25 30.66
N TRP A 32 -15.15 -16.87 31.72
CA TRP A 32 -14.40 -17.12 32.97
C TRP A 32 -13.12 -17.91 32.70
N PRO A 33 -11.93 -17.40 33.09
CA PRO A 33 -11.74 -16.06 33.67
C PRO A 33 -12.02 -14.96 32.66
N VAL A 34 -12.47 -13.80 33.13
CA VAL A 34 -12.80 -12.68 32.26
C VAL A 34 -11.55 -12.22 31.53
N SER A 35 -11.61 -12.21 30.21
CA SER A 35 -10.58 -11.65 29.34
C SER A 35 -11.19 -10.61 28.41
N GLY A 36 -10.42 -9.55 28.10
CA GLY A 36 -10.83 -8.51 27.17
C GLY A 36 -9.81 -8.34 26.07
N SER A 37 -10.27 -7.99 24.88
CA SER A 37 -9.39 -7.54 23.79
C SER A 37 -9.89 -6.21 23.20
N ILE A 38 -8.94 -5.39 22.79
CA ILE A 38 -9.17 -4.12 22.11
C ILE A 38 -8.48 -4.17 20.76
N SER A 39 -9.24 -3.96 19.68
CA SER A 39 -8.68 -3.75 18.35
C SER A 39 -8.63 -2.25 18.05
N ALA A 40 -7.55 -1.81 17.46
CA ALA A 40 -7.37 -0.43 17.05
C ALA A 40 -6.64 -0.34 15.72
N ILE A 41 -6.99 0.66 14.91
CA ILE A 41 -6.43 0.87 13.57
C ILE A 41 -5.64 2.17 13.52
N SER A 42 -4.53 2.15 12.77
CA SER A 42 -3.78 3.37 12.46
C SER A 42 -4.42 4.04 11.23
N THR A 43 -5.17 5.09 11.47
CA THR A 43 -5.83 5.89 10.43
C THR A 43 -5.69 7.37 10.77
N PRO A 44 -5.81 8.28 9.79
CA PRO A 44 -5.90 9.72 10.05
C PRO A 44 -7.03 10.03 11.04
N LEU A 45 -6.85 11.09 11.79
CA LEU A 45 -7.88 11.55 12.73
C LEU A 45 -9.16 12.02 12.03
N ASP A 46 -9.01 12.53 10.82
CA ASP A 46 -10.14 12.84 9.95
C ASP A 46 -10.64 11.55 9.31
N SER A 47 -11.86 11.16 9.69
CA SER A 47 -12.52 9.96 9.14
C SER A 47 -12.86 10.11 7.66
N SER A 48 -12.87 11.33 7.11
CA SER A 48 -13.20 11.56 5.69
C SER A 48 -12.25 10.81 4.74
N PHE A 49 -11.01 10.58 5.16
CA PHE A 49 -10.03 9.80 4.40
C PHE A 49 -10.50 8.38 4.09
N THR A 50 -11.24 7.75 5.01
CA THR A 50 -11.70 6.36 4.89
C THR A 50 -13.20 6.22 4.65
N THR A 51 -13.98 7.28 4.81
CA THR A 51 -15.45 7.19 4.75
C THR A 51 -16.08 8.04 3.66
N THR A 52 -15.45 9.15 3.27
CA THR A 52 -16.03 10.05 2.27
C THR A 52 -15.63 9.62 0.87
N GLN A 53 -16.61 9.19 0.09
CA GLN A 53 -16.44 8.92 -1.33
C GLN A 53 -16.32 10.22 -2.12
N ARG A 54 -15.45 10.21 -3.12
CA ARG A 54 -15.16 11.34 -3.99
C ARG A 54 -15.10 10.91 -5.44
N THR A 55 -15.45 11.85 -6.32
CA THR A 55 -15.22 11.71 -7.76
C THR A 55 -14.34 12.86 -8.21
N LYS A 56 -13.17 12.56 -8.74
CA LYS A 56 -12.21 13.52 -9.25
C LYS A 56 -11.36 12.90 -10.37
N THR A 57 -11.19 13.65 -11.46
CA THR A 57 -10.23 13.32 -12.50
C THR A 57 -8.91 14.03 -12.22
N TRP A 58 -7.84 13.27 -12.31
CA TRP A 58 -6.46 13.74 -12.16
C TRP A 58 -5.79 13.68 -13.52
N GLU A 59 -5.17 14.78 -13.95
CA GLU A 59 -4.54 14.88 -15.27
C GLU A 59 -3.12 15.40 -15.15
N ASN A 60 -2.19 14.76 -15.87
CA ASN A 60 -0.78 15.14 -15.94
C ASN A 60 -0.12 15.33 -14.58
N VAL A 61 -0.38 14.40 -13.66
CA VAL A 61 0.09 14.44 -12.28
C VAL A 61 0.93 13.22 -11.94
N THR A 62 1.75 13.33 -10.91
CA THR A 62 2.49 12.20 -10.34
C THR A 62 1.73 11.58 -9.18
N ILE A 63 2.01 10.31 -8.87
CA ILE A 63 1.43 9.63 -7.67
C ILE A 63 1.78 10.40 -6.40
N LYS A 64 2.96 11.03 -6.36
CA LYS A 64 3.40 11.84 -5.21
C LYS A 64 2.54 13.08 -5.03
N GLU A 65 2.21 13.80 -6.10
CA GLU A 65 1.34 14.98 -6.05
C GLU A 65 -0.07 14.62 -5.62
N ILE A 66 -0.63 13.53 -6.17
CA ILE A 66 -1.92 12.99 -5.72
C ILE A 66 -1.89 12.70 -4.21
N GLY A 67 -0.85 11.98 -3.75
CA GLY A 67 -0.69 11.65 -2.34
C GLY A 67 -0.52 12.87 -1.44
N THR A 68 0.15 13.91 -1.94
CA THR A 68 0.34 15.16 -1.20
C THR A 68 -0.99 15.89 -1.01
N GLU A 69 -1.82 15.95 -2.04
CA GLU A 69 -3.15 16.58 -1.95
C GLU A 69 -4.08 15.78 -1.02
N ILE A 70 -4.09 14.45 -1.17
CA ILE A 70 -4.89 13.56 -0.30
C ILE A 70 -4.45 13.69 1.17
N ALA A 71 -3.15 13.67 1.43
CA ALA A 71 -2.61 13.87 2.78
C ALA A 71 -2.98 15.24 3.36
N GLY A 72 -2.91 16.29 2.53
CA GLY A 72 -3.35 17.64 2.91
C GLY A 72 -4.82 17.69 3.29
N ARG A 73 -5.70 17.03 2.54
CA ARG A 73 -7.13 16.91 2.90
C ARG A 73 -7.36 16.18 4.21
N ALA A 74 -6.57 15.15 4.47
CA ALA A 74 -6.65 14.36 5.70
C ALA A 74 -5.95 15.04 6.90
N GLY A 75 -5.36 16.22 6.72
CA GLY A 75 -4.65 16.95 7.77
C GLY A 75 -3.38 16.25 8.28
N ILE A 76 -2.75 15.42 7.46
CA ILE A 76 -1.54 14.66 7.80
C ILE A 76 -0.44 14.84 6.75
N ALA A 77 0.78 14.41 7.05
CA ALA A 77 1.91 14.51 6.14
C ALA A 77 2.01 13.30 5.19
N LEU A 78 2.53 13.51 3.98
CA LEU A 78 2.99 12.43 3.11
C LEU A 78 4.48 12.19 3.36
N ALA A 79 4.84 10.97 3.73
CA ALA A 79 6.22 10.48 3.75
C ALA A 79 6.47 9.65 2.48
N TRP A 80 7.23 10.22 1.56
CA TRP A 80 7.54 9.61 0.27
C TRP A 80 8.94 9.00 0.31
N ASP A 81 9.02 7.67 0.36
CA ASP A 81 10.27 6.90 0.39
C ASP A 81 10.39 6.04 -0.89
N VAL A 82 10.30 6.71 -2.04
CA VAL A 82 10.49 6.11 -3.35
C VAL A 82 11.62 6.83 -4.06
N GLU A 83 12.64 6.07 -4.47
CA GLU A 83 13.79 6.60 -5.16
C GLU A 83 13.49 6.97 -6.62
N GLY A 84 14.23 7.92 -7.14
CA GLY A 84 14.12 8.38 -8.53
C GLY A 84 13.06 9.44 -8.76
N THR A 85 12.94 9.86 -10.02
CA THR A 85 11.96 10.86 -10.43
C THR A 85 10.58 10.22 -10.59
N PRO A 86 9.55 10.75 -9.90
CA PRO A 86 8.20 10.29 -10.10
C PRO A 86 7.78 10.44 -11.58
N PHE A 87 7.17 9.41 -12.14
CA PHE A 87 6.61 9.49 -13.48
C PHE A 87 5.24 10.17 -13.48
N THR A 88 4.91 10.82 -14.58
CA THR A 88 3.63 11.49 -14.79
C THR A 88 2.60 10.51 -15.33
N ILE A 89 1.42 10.50 -14.74
CA ILE A 89 0.22 9.83 -15.20
C ILE A 89 -0.58 10.84 -16.00
N LYS A 90 -0.96 10.50 -17.24
CA LYS A 90 -1.72 11.39 -18.11
C LYS A 90 -3.13 11.65 -17.57
N SER A 91 -3.82 10.58 -17.20
CA SER A 91 -5.15 10.66 -16.63
C SER A 91 -5.44 9.46 -15.75
N VAL A 92 -6.00 9.72 -14.58
CA VAL A 92 -6.56 8.70 -13.69
C VAL A 92 -7.79 9.27 -12.99
N GLU A 93 -8.80 8.44 -12.83
CA GLU A 93 -10.08 8.84 -12.25
C GLU A 93 -10.28 8.16 -10.90
N GLN A 94 -10.61 8.96 -9.90
CA GLN A 94 -11.21 8.53 -8.64
C GLN A 94 -12.73 8.62 -8.83
N SER A 95 -13.42 7.51 -8.90
CA SER A 95 -14.87 7.46 -9.13
C SER A 95 -15.56 6.80 -7.95
N GLU A 96 -16.32 7.57 -7.18
CA GLU A 96 -17.09 7.12 -6.00
C GLU A 96 -16.24 6.26 -5.01
N GLN A 97 -14.97 6.59 -4.88
CA GLN A 97 -14.04 5.90 -3.98
C GLN A 97 -13.59 6.82 -2.85
N THR A 98 -13.29 6.25 -1.71
CA THR A 98 -12.62 6.99 -0.64
C THR A 98 -11.17 7.33 -1.05
N ASP A 99 -10.61 8.37 -0.45
CA ASP A 99 -9.22 8.75 -0.70
C ASP A 99 -8.25 7.61 -0.35
N CYS A 100 -8.57 6.84 0.69
CA CYS A 100 -7.78 5.69 1.10
C CYS A 100 -7.79 4.58 0.04
N GLU A 101 -8.96 4.16 -0.40
CA GLU A 101 -9.13 3.09 -1.40
C GLU A 101 -8.49 3.47 -2.73
N PHE A 102 -8.80 4.66 -3.22
CA PHE A 102 -8.26 5.15 -4.48
C PHE A 102 -6.73 5.19 -4.46
N TYR A 103 -6.14 5.84 -3.43
CA TYR A 103 -4.70 6.03 -3.39
C TYR A 103 -3.95 4.73 -3.12
N MET A 104 -4.50 3.83 -2.30
CA MET A 104 -3.95 2.50 -2.09
C MET A 104 -3.95 1.67 -3.38
N ASN A 105 -5.05 1.67 -4.11
CA ASN A 105 -5.18 0.96 -5.38
C ASN A 105 -4.23 1.54 -6.44
N LEU A 106 -4.09 2.86 -6.50
CA LEU A 106 -3.16 3.53 -7.39
C LEU A 106 -1.71 3.15 -7.07
N CYS A 107 -1.30 3.19 -5.81
CA CYS A 107 0.02 2.74 -5.38
C CYS A 107 0.28 1.28 -5.75
N ASN A 108 -0.67 0.39 -5.47
CA ASN A 108 -0.57 -1.03 -5.79
C ASN A 108 -0.40 -1.27 -7.29
N THR A 109 -1.12 -0.53 -8.13
CA THR A 109 -1.04 -0.63 -9.60
C THR A 109 0.38 -0.38 -10.12
N TYR A 110 1.18 0.38 -9.39
CA TYR A 110 2.54 0.73 -9.76
C TYR A 110 3.63 0.11 -8.87
N GLY A 111 3.27 -0.94 -8.11
CA GLY A 111 4.22 -1.69 -7.28
C GLY A 111 4.66 -0.96 -6.00
N LEU A 112 4.02 0.15 -5.69
CA LEU A 112 4.24 0.88 -4.45
C LEU A 112 3.36 0.29 -3.33
N ALA A 113 3.79 0.46 -2.11
CA ALA A 113 2.97 0.19 -0.94
C ALA A 113 2.63 1.49 -0.23
N MET A 114 1.38 1.59 0.23
CA MET A 114 0.91 2.68 1.07
C MET A 114 0.50 2.14 2.43
N LYS A 115 0.84 2.86 3.48
CA LYS A 115 0.31 2.63 4.84
C LYS A 115 0.16 3.94 5.59
N VAL A 116 -0.74 3.97 6.54
CA VAL A 116 -0.84 5.06 7.51
C VAL A 116 -0.07 4.66 8.76
N TYR A 117 0.86 5.50 9.18
CA TYR A 117 1.66 5.30 10.38
C TYR A 117 1.98 6.63 11.05
N ALA A 118 1.78 6.73 12.36
CA ALA A 118 2.10 7.91 13.18
C ALA A 118 1.57 9.22 12.56
N GLN A 119 0.32 9.24 12.11
CA GLN A 119 -0.32 10.38 11.45
C GLN A 119 0.40 10.84 10.16
N LYS A 120 0.91 9.88 9.40
CA LYS A 120 1.51 10.11 8.08
C LYS A 120 1.03 9.05 7.11
N ILE A 121 0.81 9.41 5.86
CA ILE A 121 0.73 8.46 4.75
C ILE A 121 2.18 8.16 4.34
N VAL A 122 2.58 6.90 4.47
CA VAL A 122 3.92 6.44 4.06
C VAL A 122 3.79 5.67 2.77
N VAL A 123 4.51 6.08 1.73
CA VAL A 123 4.57 5.39 0.44
C VAL A 123 6.00 4.97 0.18
N TYR A 124 6.18 3.71 -0.20
CA TYR A 124 7.50 3.15 -0.48
C TYR A 124 7.44 2.12 -1.61
N ASP A 125 8.57 1.92 -2.29
CA ASP A 125 8.74 0.88 -3.31
C ASP A 125 9.00 -0.47 -2.63
N ARG A 126 8.15 -1.48 -2.90
CA ARG A 126 8.25 -2.81 -2.30
C ARG A 126 9.53 -3.53 -2.69
N GLU A 127 9.92 -3.46 -3.95
CA GLU A 127 11.10 -4.15 -4.46
C GLU A 127 12.41 -3.50 -3.99
N ALA A 128 12.42 -2.17 -3.88
CA ALA A 128 13.53 -1.44 -3.29
C ALA A 128 13.72 -1.82 -1.81
N TYR A 129 12.61 -1.95 -1.05
CA TYR A 129 12.67 -2.37 0.35
C TYR A 129 13.18 -3.81 0.54
N LYS A 130 12.82 -4.74 -0.33
CA LYS A 130 13.34 -6.11 -0.29
C LYS A 130 14.87 -6.19 -0.50
N LYS A 131 15.44 -5.21 -1.19
CA LYS A 131 16.88 -5.13 -1.44
C LYS A 131 17.66 -4.45 -0.31
N LYS A 132 16.99 -3.74 0.60
CA LYS A 132 17.62 -3.13 1.79
C LYS A 132 18.14 -4.23 2.72
N GLY A 133 19.21 -3.97 3.42
CA GLY A 133 19.71 -4.86 4.47
C GLY A 133 18.64 -5.10 5.56
N ALA A 134 18.67 -6.27 6.19
CA ALA A 134 17.76 -6.59 7.27
C ALA A 134 17.91 -5.57 8.43
N ALA A 135 16.81 -4.91 8.82
CA ALA A 135 16.80 -4.00 9.96
C ALA A 135 16.88 -4.76 11.31
N ALA A 136 16.38 -5.99 11.34
CA ALA A 136 16.46 -6.89 12.48
C ALA A 136 16.42 -8.35 12.01
N VAL A 137 17.05 -9.24 12.79
CA VAL A 137 16.99 -10.69 12.57
C VAL A 137 16.21 -11.28 13.75
N LEU A 138 15.12 -11.97 13.45
CA LEU A 138 14.30 -12.66 14.44
C LEU A 138 14.60 -14.16 14.38
N SER A 139 15.04 -14.74 15.49
CA SER A 139 15.22 -16.19 15.60
C SER A 139 13.91 -16.85 16.08
N PRO A 140 13.53 -18.02 15.55
CA PRO A 140 12.39 -18.77 16.07
C PRO A 140 12.43 -19.00 17.58
N SER A 141 13.64 -19.16 18.16
CA SER A 141 13.85 -19.33 19.61
C SER A 141 13.53 -18.08 20.44
N SER A 142 13.48 -16.90 19.84
CA SER A 142 13.14 -15.65 20.50
C SER A 142 11.66 -15.31 20.40
N MET A 143 10.84 -16.16 19.77
CA MET A 143 9.42 -15.93 19.55
C MET A 143 8.59 -16.85 20.45
N LYS A 144 7.51 -16.33 21.01
CA LYS A 144 6.54 -17.12 21.78
C LYS A 144 5.78 -18.12 20.88
N SER A 145 5.48 -17.72 19.68
CA SER A 145 4.87 -18.55 18.63
C SER A 145 5.17 -17.95 17.27
N TRP A 146 5.24 -18.79 16.27
CA TRP A 146 5.36 -18.33 14.87
C TRP A 146 4.64 -19.31 13.96
N SER A 147 4.13 -18.79 12.85
CA SER A 147 3.60 -19.59 11.74
C SER A 147 4.09 -18.99 10.44
N TRP A 148 4.34 -19.85 9.46
CA TRP A 148 4.72 -19.44 8.11
C TRP A 148 3.95 -20.29 7.11
N GLN A 149 3.39 -19.63 6.13
CA GLN A 149 2.68 -20.27 5.03
C GLN A 149 3.12 -19.61 3.73
N GLN A 150 3.34 -20.40 2.71
CA GLN A 150 3.61 -19.94 1.35
C GLN A 150 2.69 -20.68 0.38
N ASP A 151 1.84 -19.93 -0.30
CA ASP A 151 1.02 -20.43 -1.38
C ASP A 151 1.77 -20.25 -2.70
N GLN A 152 1.93 -21.34 -3.45
CA GLN A 152 2.55 -21.32 -4.78
C GLN A 152 1.52 -21.09 -5.89
N ALA A 153 0.24 -21.26 -5.60
CA ALA A 153 -0.84 -20.89 -6.51
C ALA A 153 -0.83 -19.37 -6.74
N GLY A 154 -0.92 -18.96 -8.00
CA GLY A 154 -0.90 -17.53 -8.36
C GLY A 154 0.50 -16.88 -8.42
N THR A 155 1.58 -17.66 -8.30
CA THR A 155 2.93 -17.13 -8.55
C THR A 155 3.26 -17.21 -10.04
N TYR A 156 3.78 -16.12 -10.59
CA TYR A 156 4.12 -16.00 -12.00
C TYR A 156 5.63 -15.76 -12.18
N THR A 157 6.17 -16.22 -13.31
CA THR A 157 7.58 -16.02 -13.69
C THR A 157 7.74 -14.90 -14.72
N GLY A 158 6.64 -14.39 -15.24
CA GLY A 158 6.59 -13.27 -16.16
C GLY A 158 5.17 -12.78 -16.36
N GLY A 159 5.01 -11.66 -17.05
CA GLY A 159 3.73 -11.05 -17.32
C GLY A 159 3.59 -10.55 -18.76
N GLU A 160 2.37 -10.58 -19.27
CA GLU A 160 1.97 -9.98 -20.54
C GLU A 160 0.86 -8.96 -20.26
N PHE A 161 1.09 -7.71 -20.63
CA PHE A 161 0.08 -6.65 -20.53
C PHE A 161 -0.36 -6.24 -21.93
N THR A 162 -1.67 -6.26 -22.17
CA THR A 162 -2.26 -5.88 -23.44
C THR A 162 -3.05 -4.59 -23.28
N TYR A 163 -2.79 -3.60 -24.12
CA TYR A 163 -3.53 -2.34 -24.15
C TYR A 163 -3.70 -1.82 -25.57
N THR A 164 -4.75 -1.03 -25.79
CA THR A 164 -4.93 -0.29 -27.04
C THR A 164 -4.23 1.06 -26.95
N SER A 165 -3.32 1.33 -27.86
CA SER A 165 -2.60 2.61 -27.91
C SER A 165 -3.55 3.75 -28.28
N PRO A 166 -3.68 4.81 -27.47
CA PRO A 166 -4.52 5.95 -27.83
C PRO A 166 -4.09 6.68 -29.08
N ALA A 167 -2.81 6.60 -29.44
CA ALA A 167 -2.24 7.31 -30.59
C ALA A 167 -2.42 6.56 -31.92
N THR A 168 -2.50 5.24 -31.90
CA THR A 168 -2.50 4.41 -33.10
C THR A 168 -3.70 3.49 -33.23
N GLU A 169 -4.54 3.44 -32.19
CA GLU A 169 -5.72 2.54 -32.07
C GLU A 169 -5.37 1.06 -32.24
N LYS A 170 -4.07 0.72 -32.14
CA LYS A 170 -3.59 -0.66 -32.27
C LYS A 170 -3.41 -1.30 -30.90
N GLU A 171 -3.70 -2.58 -30.85
CA GLU A 171 -3.39 -3.41 -29.69
C GLU A 171 -1.87 -3.59 -29.56
N ILE A 172 -1.34 -3.26 -28.40
CA ILE A 172 0.07 -3.42 -28.04
C ILE A 172 0.19 -4.40 -26.90
N LYS A 173 1.09 -5.38 -27.08
CA LYS A 173 1.45 -6.34 -26.04
C LYS A 173 2.82 -6.03 -25.50
N VAL A 174 2.92 -6.03 -24.17
CA VAL A 174 4.17 -5.81 -23.45
C VAL A 174 4.43 -7.02 -22.58
N THR A 175 5.59 -7.65 -22.75
CA THR A 175 5.97 -8.84 -22.00
C THR A 175 7.17 -8.55 -21.10
N VAL A 176 7.11 -8.98 -19.86
CA VAL A 176 8.19 -8.89 -18.87
C VAL A 176 8.46 -10.25 -18.25
N GLY A 177 9.71 -10.49 -17.86
CA GLY A 177 10.12 -11.79 -17.30
C GLY A 177 10.24 -12.89 -18.37
N LYS A 178 10.49 -14.11 -17.88
CA LYS A 178 10.65 -15.32 -18.72
C LYS A 178 10.09 -16.53 -17.98
N GLY A 179 9.63 -17.53 -18.71
CA GLY A 179 9.18 -18.80 -18.11
C GLY A 179 7.81 -19.24 -18.62
N SER A 180 7.30 -20.31 -18.05
CA SER A 180 6.03 -20.92 -18.50
C SER A 180 4.78 -20.38 -17.82
N ARG A 181 4.95 -19.75 -16.65
CA ARG A 181 3.82 -19.18 -15.90
C ARG A 181 3.76 -17.67 -16.14
N ILE A 182 2.97 -17.27 -17.12
CA ILE A 182 2.82 -15.87 -17.54
C ILE A 182 1.47 -15.34 -17.05
N LEU A 183 1.50 -14.27 -16.24
CA LEU A 183 0.32 -13.52 -15.89
C LEU A 183 -0.14 -12.71 -17.11
N LYS A 184 -1.39 -12.89 -17.53
CA LYS A 184 -1.97 -12.09 -18.62
C LYS A 184 -2.93 -11.08 -18.05
N GLN A 185 -2.68 -9.82 -18.32
CA GLN A 185 -3.54 -8.70 -17.96
C GLN A 185 -3.85 -7.83 -19.16
N SER A 186 -5.02 -7.22 -19.14
CA SER A 186 -5.42 -6.19 -20.12
C SER A 186 -5.94 -4.96 -19.39
N GLY A 187 -5.77 -3.80 -19.98
CA GLY A 187 -6.26 -2.56 -19.38
C GLY A 187 -5.78 -1.31 -20.10
N LYS A 188 -6.00 -0.16 -19.49
CA LYS A 188 -5.51 1.11 -20.01
C LYS A 188 -4.03 1.31 -19.66
N ALA A 189 -3.25 1.77 -20.64
CA ALA A 189 -1.88 2.25 -20.44
C ALA A 189 -1.60 3.42 -21.37
N ASP A 190 -0.90 4.42 -20.83
CA ASP A 190 -0.55 5.63 -21.58
C ASP A 190 0.62 5.43 -22.54
N SER A 191 1.46 4.45 -22.24
CA SER A 191 2.65 4.12 -23.01
C SER A 191 3.10 2.68 -22.72
N LYS A 192 4.04 2.20 -23.55
CA LYS A 192 4.69 0.90 -23.30
C LYS A 192 5.38 0.86 -21.94
N ALA A 193 6.04 1.94 -21.53
CA ALA A 193 6.70 2.03 -20.22
C ALA A 193 5.69 2.00 -19.05
N ASP A 194 4.50 2.58 -19.21
CA ASP A 194 3.42 2.50 -18.24
C ASP A 194 2.87 1.07 -18.12
N ALA A 195 2.62 0.39 -19.25
CA ALA A 195 2.21 -1.00 -19.27
C ALA A 195 3.25 -1.93 -18.63
N GLU A 196 4.56 -1.70 -18.86
CA GLU A 196 5.64 -2.45 -18.21
C GLU A 196 5.65 -2.27 -16.71
N ARG A 197 5.40 -1.06 -16.19
CA ARG A 197 5.32 -0.81 -14.76
C ARG A 197 4.15 -1.57 -14.12
N LYS A 198 2.98 -1.48 -14.74
CA LYS A 198 1.76 -2.15 -14.25
C LYS A 198 1.92 -3.66 -14.18
N ILE A 199 2.46 -4.29 -15.22
CA ILE A 199 2.63 -5.75 -15.22
C ILE A 199 3.79 -6.22 -14.32
N LYS A 200 4.79 -5.39 -14.05
CA LYS A 200 5.83 -5.70 -13.07
C LYS A 200 5.33 -5.59 -11.63
N ALA A 201 4.30 -4.78 -11.39
CA ALA A 201 3.68 -4.58 -10.08
C ALA A 201 2.70 -5.68 -9.71
N ALA A 202 2.13 -6.36 -10.70
CA ALA A 202 1.14 -7.42 -10.56
C ALA A 202 1.79 -8.77 -10.22
#